data_c9fe6b303896fcda9ac569af80f297a1
#
_entry.id   c9fe6b303896fcda9ac569af80f297a1
#
_cell.length_a   1.000
_cell.length_b   1.000
_cell.length_c   1.000
_cell.angle_alpha   90.00
_cell.angle_beta   90.00
_cell.angle_gamma   90.00
#
_symmetry.space_group_name_H-M   'P 1'
#
loop_
_entity.id
_entity.type
_entity.pdbx_description
1 polymer ?
#
loop_
_entity_poly.entity_id
_entity_poly.type
_entity_poly.pdbx_seq_one_letter_code
_entity_poly.pdbx_strand_id
1 'polypeptide(L)'
;MTARDTATLDFYAAEAQAYAGRSREAEHARIAAFAAALPPGARVLELGCGGGHDSVALLDSGLDLVATDGSPELAEQASRRLGRPVGVLLFEDIDATEAFDGVWANACLLHVPRAALPGILARIHRALKQGGLFYASFKAGTAEGRDRFGRYFNYPSPDWLRSAYGPEDWQSLDLREEIGGGYDGEPTPWLHVTAIKGTAVKGVAVKRP
;
A
#
# COMPACT_ATOMS: atom_id res chain seq x y z
N MET A 1 8.55 -5.67 17.76
CA MET A 1 7.15 -6.06 17.50
C MET A 1 7.06 -6.48 16.05
N THR A 2 6.35 -7.58 15.74
CA THR A 2 6.12 -8.02 14.37
C THR A 2 5.12 -7.10 13.69
N ALA A 3 5.33 -6.78 12.41
CA ALA A 3 4.42 -5.95 11.63
C ALA A 3 3.26 -6.76 10.99
N ARG A 4 3.30 -8.08 11.13
CA ARG A 4 2.29 -9.01 10.61
C ARG A 4 1.33 -9.47 11.70
N ASP A 5 0.10 -9.71 11.31
CA ASP A 5 -0.90 -10.44 12.10
C ASP A 5 -1.11 -11.83 11.47
N THR A 6 -0.68 -12.88 12.17
CA THR A 6 -0.70 -14.25 11.65
C THR A 6 -2.12 -14.71 11.31
N ALA A 7 -3.11 -14.41 12.17
CA ALA A 7 -4.49 -14.82 11.92
C ALA A 7 -5.07 -14.18 10.64
N THR A 8 -4.66 -12.94 10.33
CA THR A 8 -5.04 -12.28 9.07
C THR A 8 -4.39 -12.95 7.85
N LEU A 9 -3.10 -13.31 7.94
CA LEU A 9 -2.42 -14.04 6.86
C LEU A 9 -3.04 -15.43 6.64
N ASP A 10 -3.32 -16.17 7.72
CA ASP A 10 -3.97 -17.49 7.67
C ASP A 10 -5.35 -17.40 7.01
N PHE A 11 -6.14 -16.36 7.32
CA PHE A 11 -7.41 -16.11 6.65
C PHE A 11 -7.23 -15.95 5.14
N TYR A 12 -6.30 -15.10 4.71
CA TYR A 12 -6.07 -14.85 3.28
C TYR A 12 -5.49 -16.07 2.56
N ALA A 13 -4.67 -16.89 3.23
CA ALA A 13 -4.17 -18.14 2.70
C ALA A 13 -5.32 -19.14 2.48
N ALA A 14 -6.18 -19.33 3.48
CA ALA A 14 -7.33 -20.25 3.40
C ALA A 14 -8.36 -19.81 2.34
N GLU A 15 -8.60 -18.51 2.20
CA GLU A 15 -9.62 -17.93 1.32
C GLU A 15 -9.07 -17.49 -0.06
N ALA A 16 -7.80 -17.78 -0.38
CA ALA A 16 -7.11 -17.19 -1.52
C ALA A 16 -7.86 -17.36 -2.85
N GLN A 17 -8.38 -18.57 -3.13
CA GLN A 17 -9.13 -18.84 -4.35
C GLN A 17 -10.45 -18.07 -4.40
N ALA A 18 -11.22 -18.10 -3.32
CA ALA A 18 -12.49 -17.40 -3.21
C ALA A 18 -12.28 -15.89 -3.27
N TYR A 19 -11.25 -15.38 -2.55
CA TYR A 19 -10.90 -13.97 -2.53
C TYR A 19 -10.48 -13.46 -3.91
N ALA A 20 -9.59 -14.17 -4.62
CA ALA A 20 -9.15 -13.80 -5.96
C ALA A 20 -10.23 -13.95 -7.03
N GLY A 21 -11.17 -14.87 -6.86
CA GLY A 21 -12.28 -15.10 -7.78
C GLY A 21 -13.45 -14.12 -7.66
N ARG A 22 -13.44 -13.23 -6.64
CA ARG A 22 -14.53 -12.27 -6.44
C ARG A 22 -14.57 -11.24 -7.57
N SER A 23 -15.80 -10.87 -7.96
CA SER A 23 -16.02 -9.72 -8.82
C SER A 23 -15.68 -8.46 -8.03
N ARG A 24 -14.49 -7.92 -8.29
CA ARG A 24 -14.02 -6.64 -7.79
C ARG A 24 -13.52 -5.82 -8.97
N GLU A 25 -14.02 -4.62 -9.09
CA GLU A 25 -13.43 -3.65 -10.01
C GLU A 25 -12.13 -3.09 -9.42
N ALA A 26 -11.12 -2.92 -10.27
CA ALA A 26 -9.92 -2.20 -9.89
C ALA A 26 -10.23 -0.71 -9.62
N GLU A 27 -9.39 -0.05 -8.85
CA GLU A 27 -9.51 1.39 -8.55
C GLU A 27 -9.09 2.26 -9.76
N HIS A 28 -9.72 2.02 -10.93
CA HIS A 28 -9.28 2.57 -12.22
C HIS A 28 -9.03 4.08 -12.20
N ALA A 29 -9.92 4.87 -11.61
CA ALA A 29 -9.76 6.32 -11.55
C ALA A 29 -8.54 6.74 -10.71
N ARG A 30 -8.30 6.06 -9.59
CA ARG A 30 -7.16 6.34 -8.71
C ARG A 30 -5.86 5.85 -9.32
N ILE A 31 -5.87 4.67 -9.97
CA ILE A 31 -4.73 4.12 -10.68
C ILE A 31 -4.34 5.03 -11.83
N ALA A 32 -5.31 5.52 -12.61
CA ALA A 32 -5.04 6.46 -13.70
C ALA A 32 -4.42 7.78 -13.17
N ALA A 33 -4.95 8.32 -12.06
CA ALA A 33 -4.38 9.52 -11.44
C ALA A 33 -2.97 9.27 -10.88
N PHE A 34 -2.74 8.11 -10.25
CA PHE A 34 -1.43 7.69 -9.74
C PHE A 34 -0.42 7.54 -10.89
N ALA A 35 -0.78 6.83 -11.97
CA ALA A 35 0.08 6.64 -13.13
C ALA A 35 0.39 7.96 -13.85
N ALA A 36 -0.58 8.86 -13.98
CA ALA A 36 -0.40 10.17 -14.62
C ALA A 36 0.55 11.09 -13.83
N ALA A 37 0.72 10.87 -12.52
CA ALA A 37 1.65 11.62 -11.67
C ALA A 37 3.09 11.06 -11.69
N LEU A 38 3.32 9.95 -12.39
CA LEU A 38 4.62 9.29 -12.51
C LEU A 38 5.21 9.45 -13.92
N PRO A 39 6.52 9.34 -14.10
CA PRO A 39 7.12 9.27 -15.43
C PRO A 39 6.60 8.06 -16.23
N PRO A 40 6.53 8.14 -17.57
CA PRO A 40 6.22 6.98 -18.41
C PRO A 40 7.16 5.80 -18.12
N GLY A 41 6.60 4.59 -17.95
CA GLY A 41 7.38 3.39 -17.61
C GLY A 41 7.95 3.38 -16.19
N ALA A 42 7.42 4.24 -15.29
CA ALA A 42 7.86 4.30 -13.90
C ALA A 42 7.82 2.94 -13.22
N ARG A 43 8.85 2.65 -12.43
CA ARG A 43 8.94 1.41 -11.65
C ARG A 43 8.14 1.53 -10.37
N VAL A 44 7.15 0.68 -10.21
CA VAL A 44 6.20 0.70 -9.09
C VAL A 44 6.24 -0.60 -8.31
N LEU A 45 6.31 -0.50 -6.98
CA LEU A 45 6.09 -1.61 -6.07
C LEU A 45 4.61 -1.62 -5.65
N GLU A 46 3.93 -2.72 -5.91
CA GLU A 46 2.60 -2.98 -5.34
C GLU A 46 2.72 -3.89 -4.13
N LEU A 47 2.18 -3.43 -3.01
CA LEU A 47 2.13 -4.15 -1.75
C LEU A 47 0.71 -4.72 -1.54
N GLY A 48 0.62 -6.01 -1.21
CA GLY A 48 -0.66 -6.66 -0.92
C GLY A 48 -1.60 -6.67 -2.13
N CYS A 49 -1.11 -7.15 -3.29
CA CYS A 49 -1.87 -7.15 -4.54
C CYS A 49 -3.12 -8.05 -4.51
N GLY A 50 -3.24 -8.94 -3.52
CA GLY A 50 -4.35 -9.87 -3.40
C GLY A 50 -4.49 -10.75 -4.64
N GLY A 51 -5.67 -10.72 -5.27
CA GLY A 51 -5.94 -11.46 -6.52
C GLY A 51 -5.42 -10.77 -7.79
N GLY A 52 -4.67 -9.67 -7.71
CA GLY A 52 -4.04 -8.99 -8.85
C GLY A 52 -4.98 -8.11 -9.69
N HIS A 53 -6.11 -7.66 -9.16
CA HIS A 53 -7.04 -6.81 -9.93
C HIS A 53 -6.45 -5.42 -10.20
N ASP A 54 -5.91 -4.76 -9.18
CA ASP A 54 -5.24 -3.47 -9.34
C ASP A 54 -3.95 -3.63 -10.16
N SER A 55 -3.24 -4.76 -10.00
CA SER A 55 -2.03 -5.08 -10.76
C SER A 55 -2.25 -5.05 -12.27
N VAL A 56 -3.37 -5.61 -12.77
CA VAL A 56 -3.73 -5.56 -14.20
C VAL A 56 -3.85 -4.11 -14.64
N ALA A 57 -4.61 -3.29 -13.91
CA ALA A 57 -4.83 -1.88 -14.28
C ALA A 57 -3.55 -1.03 -14.19
N LEU A 58 -2.66 -1.32 -13.22
CA LEU A 58 -1.34 -0.68 -13.13
C LEU A 58 -0.45 -1.02 -14.34
N LEU A 59 -0.44 -2.28 -14.76
CA LEU A 59 0.28 -2.74 -15.97
C LEU A 59 -0.30 -2.12 -17.24
N ASP A 60 -1.64 -2.09 -17.36
CA ASP A 60 -2.33 -1.49 -18.51
C ASP A 60 -2.08 0.03 -18.60
N SER A 61 -1.75 0.67 -17.47
CA SER A 61 -1.32 2.07 -17.42
C SER A 61 0.14 2.29 -17.84
N GLY A 62 0.84 1.25 -18.29
CA GLY A 62 2.22 1.33 -18.81
C GLY A 62 3.31 1.40 -17.75
N LEU A 63 3.03 1.00 -16.50
CA LEU A 63 4.00 0.99 -15.41
C LEU A 63 4.86 -0.29 -15.40
N ASP A 64 6.14 -0.18 -15.01
CA ASP A 64 7.00 -1.33 -14.67
C ASP A 64 6.66 -1.82 -13.27
N LEU A 65 5.74 -2.79 -13.19
CA LEU A 65 5.15 -3.24 -11.94
C LEU A 65 5.92 -4.40 -11.30
N VAL A 66 6.28 -4.24 -10.03
CA VAL A 66 6.71 -5.29 -9.12
C VAL A 66 5.56 -5.57 -8.15
N ALA A 67 4.70 -6.54 -8.51
CA ALA A 67 3.57 -6.93 -7.68
C ALA A 67 3.99 -7.90 -6.58
N THR A 68 3.48 -7.69 -5.36
CA THR A 68 3.79 -8.53 -4.20
C THR A 68 2.57 -8.75 -3.29
N ASP A 69 2.54 -9.89 -2.60
CA ASP A 69 1.57 -10.16 -1.53
C ASP A 69 2.26 -10.88 -0.36
N GLY A 70 1.73 -10.72 0.85
CA GLY A 70 2.24 -11.41 2.03
C GLY A 70 1.79 -12.88 2.12
N SER A 71 0.70 -13.27 1.43
CA SER A 71 0.22 -14.65 1.32
C SER A 71 0.79 -15.30 0.05
N PRO A 72 1.55 -16.41 0.18
CA PRO A 72 2.00 -17.18 -0.97
C PRO A 72 0.84 -17.65 -1.88
N GLU A 73 -0.29 -18.01 -1.29
CA GLU A 73 -1.47 -18.48 -2.01
C GLU A 73 -2.11 -17.37 -2.85
N LEU A 74 -2.20 -16.14 -2.31
CA LEU A 74 -2.67 -14.98 -3.08
C LEU A 74 -1.67 -14.58 -4.16
N ALA A 75 -0.37 -14.58 -3.87
CA ALA A 75 0.67 -14.32 -4.86
C ALA A 75 0.59 -15.32 -6.02
N GLU A 76 0.28 -16.60 -5.76
CA GLU A 76 0.05 -17.59 -6.80
C GLU A 76 -1.19 -17.28 -7.64
N GLN A 77 -2.33 -16.89 -7.02
CA GLN A 77 -3.54 -16.50 -7.74
C GLN A 77 -3.29 -15.27 -8.63
N ALA A 78 -2.61 -14.26 -8.08
CA ALA A 78 -2.23 -13.07 -8.83
C ALA A 78 -1.27 -13.42 -10.00
N SER A 79 -0.30 -14.30 -9.77
CA SER A 79 0.62 -14.77 -10.83
C SER A 79 -0.12 -15.41 -11.99
N ARG A 80 -1.14 -16.23 -11.70
CA ARG A 80 -2.00 -16.85 -12.73
C ARG A 80 -2.78 -15.80 -13.52
N ARG A 81 -3.35 -14.80 -12.82
CA ARG A 81 -4.09 -13.68 -13.45
C ARG A 81 -3.21 -12.85 -14.36
N LEU A 82 -1.99 -12.53 -13.91
CA LEU A 82 -1.07 -11.64 -14.61
C LEU A 82 -0.25 -12.35 -15.69
N GLY A 83 -0.22 -13.69 -15.71
CA GLY A 83 0.66 -14.46 -16.60
C GLY A 83 2.17 -14.23 -16.34
N ARG A 84 2.52 -13.74 -15.14
CA ARG A 84 3.89 -13.42 -14.71
C ARG A 84 4.06 -13.64 -13.21
N PRO A 85 5.30 -13.88 -12.72
CA PRO A 85 5.53 -14.08 -11.30
C PRO A 85 5.15 -12.88 -10.44
N VAL A 86 4.49 -13.13 -9.31
CA VAL A 86 4.24 -12.19 -8.22
C VAL A 86 5.08 -12.60 -7.02
N GLY A 87 5.76 -11.64 -6.40
CA GLY A 87 6.64 -11.90 -5.27
C GLY A 87 5.89 -12.15 -3.96
N VAL A 88 6.40 -13.03 -3.10
CA VAL A 88 5.95 -13.10 -1.71
C VAL A 88 6.79 -12.13 -0.89
N LEU A 89 6.15 -11.11 -0.29
CA LEU A 89 6.84 -10.08 0.48
C LEU A 89 6.01 -9.65 1.68
N LEU A 90 6.53 -9.86 2.87
CA LEU A 90 5.97 -9.28 4.08
C LEU A 90 6.41 -7.81 4.20
N PHE A 91 5.56 -6.95 4.79
CA PHE A 91 5.88 -5.52 4.92
C PHE A 91 7.18 -5.27 5.72
N GLU A 92 7.47 -6.10 6.70
CA GLU A 92 8.70 -6.04 7.51
C GLU A 92 9.96 -6.42 6.74
N ASP A 93 9.82 -7.06 5.57
CA ASP A 93 10.93 -7.50 4.72
C ASP A 93 11.22 -6.53 3.57
N ILE A 94 10.51 -5.40 3.49
CA ILE A 94 10.84 -4.33 2.54
C ILE A 94 12.22 -3.78 2.87
N ASP A 95 13.22 -4.11 2.05
CA ASP A 95 14.63 -3.72 2.23
C ASP A 95 15.18 -2.81 1.13
N ALA A 96 14.41 -2.60 0.06
CA ALA A 96 14.77 -1.74 -1.06
C ALA A 96 15.13 -0.31 -0.61
N THR A 97 16.07 0.32 -1.32
CA THR A 97 16.47 1.71 -1.11
C THR A 97 16.46 2.44 -2.43
N GLU A 98 15.68 3.52 -2.53
CA GLU A 98 15.55 4.40 -3.70
C GLU A 98 15.38 3.63 -5.03
N ALA A 99 14.60 2.53 -4.99
CA ALA A 99 14.43 1.61 -6.11
C ALA A 99 13.17 1.88 -6.95
N PHE A 100 12.17 2.56 -6.38
CA PHE A 100 10.84 2.71 -6.96
C PHE A 100 10.47 4.18 -7.16
N ASP A 101 9.87 4.48 -8.31
CA ASP A 101 9.27 5.78 -8.60
C ASP A 101 7.93 5.94 -7.89
N GLY A 102 7.24 4.79 -7.64
CA GLY A 102 5.99 4.76 -6.90
C GLY A 102 5.82 3.52 -6.04
N VAL A 103 5.00 3.63 -5.00
CA VAL A 103 4.51 2.49 -4.19
C VAL A 103 2.99 2.57 -4.12
N TRP A 104 2.32 1.46 -4.46
CA TRP A 104 0.88 1.29 -4.39
C TRP A 104 0.52 0.28 -3.29
N ALA A 105 -0.27 0.70 -2.30
CA ALA A 105 -0.65 -0.13 -1.14
C ALA A 105 -2.16 -0.01 -0.84
N ASN A 106 -2.99 -0.46 -1.79
CA ASN A 106 -4.43 -0.36 -1.66
C ASN A 106 -5.00 -1.43 -0.72
N ALA A 107 -5.65 -1.01 0.36
CA ALA A 107 -6.37 -1.86 1.32
C ALA A 107 -5.52 -3.02 1.91
N CYS A 108 -4.24 -2.80 2.15
CA CYS A 108 -3.34 -3.81 2.71
C CYS A 108 -2.65 -3.38 4.02
N LEU A 109 -2.13 -2.15 4.10
CA LEU A 109 -1.47 -1.63 5.33
C LEU A 109 -2.44 -1.44 6.51
N LEU A 110 -3.73 -1.52 6.26
CA LEU A 110 -4.76 -1.54 7.29
C LEU A 110 -4.69 -2.78 8.20
N HIS A 111 -3.94 -3.82 7.81
CA HIS A 111 -3.70 -5.02 8.61
C HIS A 111 -2.41 -4.95 9.44
N VAL A 112 -1.63 -3.88 9.33
CA VAL A 112 -0.42 -3.65 10.13
C VAL A 112 -0.82 -3.13 11.52
N PRO A 113 -0.34 -3.73 12.62
CA PRO A 113 -0.57 -3.20 13.96
C PRO A 113 -0.17 -1.73 14.08
N ARG A 114 -0.99 -0.92 14.78
CA ARG A 114 -0.72 0.53 14.92
C ARG A 114 0.69 0.83 15.37
N ALA A 115 1.20 0.09 16.36
CA ALA A 115 2.54 0.29 16.89
C ALA A 115 3.66 0.00 15.88
N ALA A 116 3.39 -0.80 14.84
CA ALA A 116 4.37 -1.17 13.82
C ALA A 116 4.26 -0.30 12.55
N LEU A 117 3.10 0.35 12.30
CA LEU A 117 2.85 1.09 11.07
C LEU A 117 3.89 2.18 10.77
N PRO A 118 4.35 3.02 11.72
CA PRO A 118 5.39 4.01 11.43
C PRO A 118 6.68 3.38 10.90
N GLY A 119 7.10 2.23 11.44
CA GLY A 119 8.28 1.51 10.95
C GLY A 119 8.11 0.95 9.54
N ILE A 120 6.90 0.55 9.14
CA ILE A 120 6.61 0.14 7.76
C ILE A 120 6.60 1.34 6.83
N LEU A 121 6.03 2.47 7.24
CA LEU A 121 6.07 3.72 6.47
C LEU A 121 7.50 4.19 6.22
N ALA A 122 8.39 4.06 7.22
CA ALA A 122 9.82 4.35 7.07
C ALA A 122 10.49 3.47 6.00
N ARG A 123 10.15 2.16 5.95
CA ARG A 123 10.66 1.24 4.93
C ARG A 123 10.16 1.61 3.54
N ILE A 124 8.87 1.95 3.40
CA ILE A 124 8.28 2.41 2.14
C ILE A 124 8.94 3.72 1.68
N HIS A 125 9.09 4.68 2.60
CA HIS A 125 9.79 5.95 2.33
C HIS A 125 11.22 5.70 1.83
N ARG A 126 11.98 4.79 2.47
CA ARG A 126 13.32 4.41 2.03
C ARG A 126 13.33 3.77 0.64
N ALA A 127 12.34 2.91 0.32
CA ALA A 127 12.22 2.22 -0.96
C ALA A 127 11.91 3.18 -2.12
N LEU A 128 11.24 4.29 -1.86
CA LEU A 128 10.95 5.33 -2.85
C LEU A 128 12.20 6.12 -3.21
N LYS A 129 12.33 6.47 -4.49
CA LYS A 129 13.25 7.48 -4.97
C LYS A 129 12.87 8.88 -4.45
N GLN A 130 13.78 9.84 -4.53
CA GLN A 130 13.48 11.25 -4.23
C GLN A 130 12.35 11.75 -5.14
N GLY A 131 11.34 12.39 -4.57
CA GLY A 131 10.13 12.80 -5.29
C GLY A 131 9.18 11.66 -5.66
N GLY A 132 9.45 10.44 -5.20
CA GLY A 132 8.62 9.26 -5.47
C GLY A 132 7.24 9.34 -4.81
N LEU A 133 6.25 8.74 -5.46
CA LEU A 133 4.83 8.81 -5.10
C LEU A 133 4.41 7.58 -4.29
N PHE A 134 3.71 7.78 -3.18
CA PHE A 134 3.12 6.73 -2.38
C PHE A 134 1.60 6.89 -2.29
N TYR A 135 0.89 5.79 -2.54
CA TYR A 135 -0.55 5.71 -2.28
C TYR A 135 -0.85 4.57 -1.32
N ALA A 136 -1.75 4.82 -0.36
CA ALA A 136 -2.29 3.81 0.55
C ALA A 136 -3.75 4.08 0.89
N SER A 137 -4.51 3.02 1.23
CA SER A 137 -5.87 3.17 1.74
C SER A 137 -6.09 2.35 3.02
N PHE A 138 -6.93 2.92 3.91
CA PHE A 138 -7.25 2.37 5.22
C PHE A 138 -8.75 2.45 5.47
N LYS A 139 -9.30 1.49 6.19
CA LYS A 139 -10.65 1.63 6.76
C LYS A 139 -10.58 2.59 7.94
N ALA A 140 -11.39 3.67 7.90
CA ALA A 140 -11.42 4.66 8.97
C ALA A 140 -12.04 4.11 10.25
N GLY A 141 -11.59 4.62 11.39
CA GLY A 141 -12.12 4.30 12.71
C GLY A 141 -11.34 4.98 13.82
N THR A 142 -11.55 4.53 15.06
CA THR A 142 -10.93 5.15 16.23
C THR A 142 -10.05 4.20 17.03
N ALA A 143 -10.25 2.89 16.89
CA ALA A 143 -9.53 1.87 17.64
C ALA A 143 -9.26 0.65 16.77
N GLU A 144 -8.06 0.08 16.90
CA GLU A 144 -7.71 -1.19 16.28
C GLU A 144 -8.58 -2.35 16.80
N GLY A 145 -8.80 -3.36 15.96
CA GLY A 145 -9.63 -4.49 16.33
C GLY A 145 -9.67 -5.58 15.27
N ARG A 146 -10.57 -6.55 15.47
CA ARG A 146 -10.81 -7.63 14.52
C ARG A 146 -12.21 -7.54 13.95
N ASP A 147 -12.33 -7.90 12.68
CA ASP A 147 -13.64 -8.04 12.06
C ASP A 147 -14.28 -9.41 12.38
N ARG A 148 -15.48 -9.64 11.86
CA ARG A 148 -16.23 -10.89 12.05
C ARG A 148 -15.52 -12.13 11.50
N PHE A 149 -14.51 -11.96 10.66
CA PHE A 149 -13.70 -13.04 10.09
C PHE A 149 -12.38 -13.26 10.85
N GLY A 150 -12.16 -12.53 11.95
CA GLY A 150 -10.96 -12.61 12.77
C GLY A 150 -9.75 -11.84 12.22
N ARG A 151 -9.89 -11.14 11.07
CA ARG A 151 -8.81 -10.32 10.51
C ARG A 151 -8.59 -9.08 11.37
N TYR A 152 -7.34 -8.78 11.64
CA TYR A 152 -6.95 -7.55 12.32
C TYR A 152 -7.07 -6.34 11.40
N PHE A 153 -7.54 -5.22 11.93
CA PHE A 153 -7.57 -3.92 11.29
C PHE A 153 -7.10 -2.83 12.25
N ASN A 154 -6.29 -1.89 11.75
CA ASN A 154 -5.81 -0.77 12.54
C ASN A 154 -6.81 0.39 12.65
N TYR A 155 -7.83 0.48 11.83
CA TYR A 155 -8.92 1.48 11.86
C TYR A 155 -8.45 2.88 12.33
N PRO A 156 -7.54 3.55 11.61
CA PRO A 156 -7.02 4.83 12.05
C PRO A 156 -8.07 5.95 11.96
N SER A 157 -7.99 6.92 12.87
CA SER A 157 -8.58 8.24 12.62
C SER A 157 -7.66 9.04 11.69
N PRO A 158 -8.18 10.08 10.98
CA PRO A 158 -7.36 10.95 10.12
C PRO A 158 -6.14 11.53 10.85
N ASP A 159 -6.34 12.03 12.08
CA ASP A 159 -5.27 12.67 12.85
C ASP A 159 -4.21 11.67 13.31
N TRP A 160 -4.65 10.48 13.77
CA TRP A 160 -3.72 9.42 14.12
C TRP A 160 -2.89 8.99 12.90
N LEU A 161 -3.55 8.84 11.73
CA LEU A 161 -2.86 8.43 10.52
C LEU A 161 -1.84 9.49 10.06
N ARG A 162 -2.20 10.78 10.09
CA ARG A 162 -1.24 11.87 9.83
C ARG A 162 -0.04 11.81 10.75
N SER A 163 -0.25 11.55 12.06
CA SER A 163 0.85 11.43 13.01
C SER A 163 1.76 10.24 12.75
N ALA A 164 1.23 9.12 12.21
CA ALA A 164 2.02 7.95 11.84
C ALA A 164 2.97 8.21 10.68
N TYR A 165 2.61 9.13 9.75
CA TYR A 165 3.47 9.58 8.64
C TYR A 165 4.50 10.63 9.08
N GLY A 166 4.24 11.34 10.19
CA GLY A 166 5.03 12.50 10.63
C GLY A 166 6.54 12.28 10.86
N PRO A 167 7.03 11.08 11.23
CA PRO A 167 8.46 10.86 11.41
C PRO A 167 9.30 10.96 10.13
N GLU A 168 8.70 10.79 8.94
CA GLU A 168 9.41 10.76 7.68
C GLU A 168 9.31 12.10 6.94
N ASP A 169 10.30 12.38 6.07
CA ASP A 169 10.35 13.61 5.25
C ASP A 169 9.45 13.47 4.02
N TRP A 170 8.16 13.68 4.21
CA TRP A 170 7.19 13.78 3.12
C TRP A 170 7.07 15.23 2.65
N GLN A 171 7.36 15.49 1.37
CA GLN A 171 7.16 16.81 0.75
C GLN A 171 5.68 17.23 0.77
N SER A 172 4.79 16.25 0.59
CA SER A 172 3.34 16.45 0.70
C SER A 172 2.66 15.22 1.23
N LEU A 173 1.54 15.41 1.92
CA LEU A 173 0.65 14.38 2.43
C LEU A 173 -0.79 14.85 2.23
N ASP A 174 -1.48 14.27 1.26
CA ASP A 174 -2.93 14.46 1.05
C ASP A 174 -3.70 13.27 1.64
N LEU A 175 -4.73 13.55 2.42
CA LEU A 175 -5.59 12.54 3.04
C LEU A 175 -7.04 12.90 2.75
N ARG A 176 -7.77 11.99 2.08
CA ARG A 176 -9.18 12.14 1.72
C ARG A 176 -10.02 11.05 2.36
N GLU A 177 -11.23 11.43 2.77
CA GLU A 177 -12.22 10.52 3.32
C GLU A 177 -13.31 10.26 2.27
N GLU A 178 -13.63 8.99 2.06
CA GLU A 178 -14.67 8.58 1.11
C GLU A 178 -15.46 7.38 1.67
N ILE A 179 -16.72 7.25 1.26
CA ILE A 179 -17.50 6.04 1.54
C ILE A 179 -17.32 5.09 0.38
N GLY A 180 -16.83 3.89 0.67
CA GLY A 180 -16.66 2.80 -0.29
C GLY A 180 -17.26 1.50 0.22
N GLY A 181 -17.05 0.40 -0.53
CA GLY A 181 -17.46 -0.94 -0.12
C GLY A 181 -16.39 -1.65 0.72
N GLY A 182 -16.83 -2.56 1.58
CA GLY A 182 -15.96 -3.51 2.28
C GLY A 182 -15.98 -4.92 1.66
N TYR A 183 -15.22 -5.84 2.25
CA TYR A 183 -15.26 -7.27 1.88
C TYR A 183 -16.66 -7.89 2.07
N ASP A 184 -17.43 -7.36 2.99
CA ASP A 184 -18.79 -7.77 3.36
C ASP A 184 -19.88 -7.05 2.57
N GLY A 185 -19.49 -6.14 1.64
CA GLY A 185 -20.43 -5.33 0.85
C GLY A 185 -21.02 -4.14 1.60
N GLU A 186 -20.71 -3.96 2.88
CA GLU A 186 -21.26 -2.86 3.68
C GLU A 186 -20.57 -1.52 3.35
N PRO A 187 -21.33 -0.40 3.37
CA PRO A 187 -20.74 0.93 3.27
C PRO A 187 -19.68 1.13 4.36
N THR A 188 -18.49 1.46 3.93
CA THR A 188 -17.32 1.57 4.82
C THR A 188 -16.66 2.92 4.60
N PRO A 189 -16.37 3.70 5.66
CA PRO A 189 -15.55 4.89 5.54
C PRO A 189 -14.10 4.51 5.29
N TRP A 190 -13.50 5.10 4.25
CA TRP A 190 -12.11 4.88 3.85
C TRP A 190 -11.31 6.17 3.97
N LEU A 191 -10.04 6.01 4.32
CA LEU A 191 -9.01 7.05 4.26
C LEU A 191 -8.08 6.70 3.10
N HIS A 192 -7.97 7.60 2.14
CA HIS A 192 -7.05 7.50 1.01
C HIS A 192 -5.90 8.48 1.22
N VAL A 193 -4.68 7.98 1.24
CA VAL A 193 -3.48 8.77 1.45
C VAL A 193 -2.66 8.79 0.17
N THR A 194 -2.26 9.99 -0.25
CA THR A 194 -1.25 10.19 -1.29
C THR A 194 -0.12 11.02 -0.69
N ALA A 195 1.10 10.51 -0.74
CA ALA A 195 2.28 11.18 -0.21
C ALA A 195 3.39 11.24 -1.24
N ILE A 196 4.18 12.31 -1.24
CA ILE A 196 5.36 12.48 -2.09
C ILE A 196 6.60 12.53 -1.18
N LYS A 197 7.58 11.66 -1.43
CA LYS A 197 8.85 11.69 -0.70
C LYS A 197 9.58 13.01 -0.95
N GLY A 198 10.11 13.61 0.12
CA GLY A 198 10.93 14.82 0.01
C GLY A 198 12.12 14.64 -0.94
N THR A 199 12.52 15.72 -1.57
CA THR A 199 13.77 15.77 -2.32
C THR A 199 14.86 16.28 -1.40
N ALA A 200 15.97 15.54 -1.26
CA ALA A 200 17.11 16.03 -0.49
C ALA A 200 17.53 17.41 -1.01
N VAL A 201 17.36 18.44 -0.20
CA VAL A 201 17.93 19.76 -0.50
C VAL A 201 19.44 19.56 -0.45
N LYS A 202 20.12 19.56 -1.61
CA LYS A 202 21.58 19.62 -1.65
C LYS A 202 21.96 20.90 -0.91
N GLY A 203 22.43 20.75 0.33
CA GLY A 203 22.86 21.87 1.16
C GLY A 203 23.85 22.70 0.36
N VAL A 204 23.47 23.92 0.03
CA VAL A 204 24.40 24.95 -0.39
C VAL A 204 25.31 25.17 0.80
N ALA A 205 26.53 24.67 0.72
CA ALA A 205 27.56 24.97 1.70
C ALA A 205 27.75 26.50 1.75
N VAL A 206 27.13 27.13 2.73
CA VAL A 206 27.37 28.52 3.03
C VAL A 206 28.82 28.58 3.51
N LYS A 207 29.75 28.97 2.62
CA LYS A 207 31.08 29.40 3.02
C LYS A 207 30.87 30.61 3.94
N ARG A 208 31.07 30.39 5.23
CA ARG A 208 31.24 31.54 6.15
C ARG A 208 32.49 32.29 5.78
N PRO A 209 32.46 33.65 5.81
CA PRO A 209 33.60 34.51 5.52
C PRO A 209 34.72 34.33 6.52
#